data_c40f90f6e0761b12d68969b2b9b3fd64
#
_entry.id   c40f90f6e0761b12d68969b2b9b3fd64
#
_cell.length_a   1.000
_cell.length_b   1.000
_cell.length_c   1.000
_cell.angle_alpha   90.00
_cell.angle_beta   90.00
_cell.angle_gamma   90.00
#
_symmetry.space_group_name_H-M   'P 1'
#
loop_
_entity.id
_entity.type
_entity.pdbx_description
1 polymer ?
#
loop_
_entity_poly.entity_id
_entity_poly.type
_entity_poly.pdbx_seq_one_letter_code
_entity_poly.pdbx_strand_id
1 'polypeptide(L)'
;MAEEAGRALWERLEAHHKAGYLSLHMPGHKENAALAPYLARLGAELDITELPEFDDLHDPSGVLAQGMDRAAKLWGSRKSYFQVNGSTGGLLAAIRAATRRGDQVLVARHCHKAVYHAIELCGLDPVFLLPPVEETFGLAGSLSPEQVAQALEDHPGVKLVVYPSPTYDGVVSDTAGICAAAHAKGVPVLVDEAHGAHLGFHPAFPPGAMAQGADLAVASLHKMLPSLTQTALLHAGGKLVPLPQVARQTGIFQSSSPSYLLMASMDGCVRLLEEKGEALFAAWHRRLTEFDQGIQGLRHLRVLGHGREAGAHYPGIFALDPASTSQDFPASACQMGRRAGWALPRIRRVSFQVTARKGPSSPWKSKKVSRGRTHPTRGSVP
;
A
#
# COMPACT_ATOMS: atom_id res chain seq x y z
N MET A 1 4.26 19.13 -30.04
CA MET A 1 5.32 18.48 -29.22
C MET A 1 5.54 19.15 -27.88
N ALA A 2 5.75 20.46 -27.76
CA ALA A 2 5.92 21.12 -26.44
C ALA A 2 4.61 21.12 -25.60
N GLU A 3 3.47 21.25 -26.22
CA GLU A 3 2.15 21.27 -25.58
C GLU A 3 1.73 19.87 -25.05
N GLU A 4 2.21 18.80 -25.65
CA GLU A 4 1.98 17.42 -25.19
C GLU A 4 2.87 17.04 -24.02
N ALA A 5 4.04 17.62 -23.87
CA ALA A 5 4.99 17.29 -22.80
C ALA A 5 4.43 17.53 -21.38
N GLY A 6 3.46 18.43 -21.24
CA GLY A 6 2.83 18.77 -19.96
C GLY A 6 1.56 17.99 -19.62
N ARG A 7 0.95 17.29 -20.57
CA ARG A 7 -0.33 16.60 -20.38
C ARG A 7 -0.19 15.36 -19.49
N ALA A 8 -1.22 15.10 -18.69
CA ALA A 8 -1.31 13.87 -17.91
C ALA A 8 -1.47 12.64 -18.82
N LEU A 9 -1.01 11.49 -18.36
CA LEU A 9 -1.11 10.25 -19.13
C LEU A 9 -2.56 9.95 -19.54
N TRP A 10 -3.52 10.12 -18.63
CA TRP A 10 -4.94 9.89 -18.92
C TRP A 10 -5.48 10.82 -20.01
N GLU A 11 -5.04 12.09 -20.08
CA GLU A 11 -5.43 13.05 -21.12
C GLU A 11 -4.88 12.65 -22.50
N ARG A 12 -3.66 12.08 -22.50
CA ARG A 12 -3.05 11.55 -23.74
C ARG A 12 -3.80 10.33 -24.25
N LEU A 13 -4.19 9.41 -23.35
CA LEU A 13 -4.99 8.24 -23.71
C LEU A 13 -6.35 8.65 -24.30
N GLU A 14 -7.03 9.62 -23.68
CA GLU A 14 -8.28 10.15 -24.24
C GLU A 14 -8.10 10.83 -25.60
N ALA A 15 -7.03 11.59 -25.80
CA ALA A 15 -6.73 12.23 -27.06
C ALA A 15 -6.43 11.19 -28.16
N HIS A 16 -5.70 10.13 -27.83
CA HIS A 16 -5.42 9.02 -28.74
C HIS A 16 -6.72 8.32 -29.18
N HIS A 17 -7.57 7.98 -28.24
CA HIS A 17 -8.87 7.38 -28.53
C HIS A 17 -9.72 8.29 -29.44
N LYS A 18 -9.81 9.61 -29.13
CA LYS A 18 -10.55 10.59 -29.93
C LYS A 18 -10.00 10.78 -31.34
N ALA A 19 -8.71 10.50 -31.55
CA ALA A 19 -8.08 10.57 -32.88
C ALA A 19 -8.58 9.47 -33.84
N GLY A 20 -9.17 8.40 -33.30
CA GLY A 20 -9.83 7.36 -34.09
C GLY A 20 -8.88 6.52 -34.94
N TYR A 21 -7.63 6.31 -34.48
CA TYR A 21 -6.67 5.46 -35.16
C TYR A 21 -7.17 4.01 -35.24
N LEU A 22 -6.87 3.34 -36.35
CA LEU A 22 -7.12 1.91 -36.47
C LEU A 22 -6.11 1.15 -35.58
N SER A 23 -6.55 0.53 -34.51
CA SER A 23 -5.73 -0.22 -33.58
C SER A 23 -5.27 -1.54 -34.22
N LEU A 24 -4.02 -1.57 -34.73
CA LEU A 24 -3.35 -2.79 -35.21
C LEU A 24 -2.43 -3.43 -34.17
N HIS A 25 -2.23 -2.77 -33.02
CA HIS A 25 -1.44 -3.22 -31.88
C HIS A 25 -2.28 -4.00 -30.88
N MET A 26 -1.66 -4.60 -29.86
CA MET A 26 -2.36 -5.14 -28.66
C MET A 26 -2.98 -3.99 -27.86
N PRO A 27 -4.02 -4.21 -27.06
CA PRO A 27 -4.69 -5.50 -26.76
C PRO A 27 -5.59 -6.03 -27.88
N GLY A 28 -5.99 -7.32 -27.74
CA GLY A 28 -6.77 -8.03 -28.75
C GLY A 28 -8.21 -7.55 -28.92
N HIS A 29 -8.78 -6.77 -28.00
CA HIS A 29 -10.12 -6.19 -28.11
C HIS A 29 -10.20 -5.09 -29.17
N LYS A 30 -9.07 -4.48 -29.58
CA LYS A 30 -8.98 -3.46 -30.64
C LYS A 30 -9.94 -2.28 -30.45
N GLU A 31 -10.27 -1.95 -29.18
CA GLU A 31 -11.27 -0.94 -28.82
C GLU A 31 -12.66 -1.18 -29.47
N ASN A 32 -12.90 -2.41 -29.94
CA ASN A 32 -14.12 -2.75 -30.69
C ASN A 32 -15.30 -2.98 -29.75
N ALA A 33 -16.04 -1.91 -29.45
CA ALA A 33 -17.23 -1.96 -28.60
C ALA A 33 -18.37 -2.83 -29.20
N ALA A 34 -18.42 -3.01 -30.51
CA ALA A 34 -19.41 -3.89 -31.14
C ALA A 34 -19.11 -5.36 -30.86
N LEU A 35 -17.83 -5.74 -30.82
CA LEU A 35 -17.40 -7.11 -30.49
C LEU A 35 -17.54 -7.40 -28.99
N ALA A 36 -17.16 -6.46 -28.12
CA ALA A 36 -17.10 -6.65 -26.69
C ALA A 36 -17.65 -5.44 -25.90
N PRO A 37 -19.01 -5.21 -25.92
CA PRO A 37 -19.61 -4.02 -25.32
C PRO A 37 -19.34 -3.85 -23.81
N TYR A 38 -19.10 -4.96 -23.10
CA TYR A 38 -18.80 -4.93 -21.68
C TYR A 38 -17.40 -4.33 -21.38
N LEU A 39 -16.44 -4.47 -22.30
CA LEU A 39 -15.09 -3.92 -22.14
C LEU A 39 -15.09 -2.39 -22.27
N ALA A 40 -15.93 -1.81 -23.11
CA ALA A 40 -16.09 -0.36 -23.19
C ALA A 40 -16.51 0.26 -21.84
N ARG A 41 -17.33 -0.46 -21.04
CA ARG A 41 -17.71 -0.03 -19.68
C ARG A 41 -16.59 -0.17 -18.65
N LEU A 42 -15.52 -0.86 -18.99
CA LEU A 42 -14.32 -1.04 -18.18
C LEU A 42 -13.17 -0.11 -18.59
N GLY A 43 -13.38 0.74 -19.60
CA GLY A 43 -12.37 1.70 -20.07
C GLY A 43 -11.44 1.13 -21.14
N ALA A 44 -11.87 0.11 -21.90
CA ALA A 44 -11.05 -0.50 -22.95
C ALA A 44 -10.64 0.47 -24.07
N GLU A 45 -11.36 1.58 -24.22
CA GLU A 45 -11.01 2.68 -25.14
C GLU A 45 -9.72 3.41 -24.73
N LEU A 46 -9.26 3.23 -23.51
CA LEU A 46 -8.02 3.81 -22.97
C LEU A 46 -6.94 2.75 -22.70
N ASP A 47 -7.23 1.48 -23.01
CA ASP A 47 -6.32 0.36 -22.76
C ASP A 47 -5.48 0.08 -24.01
N ILE A 48 -4.22 0.46 -23.94
CA ILE A 48 -3.25 0.35 -25.04
C ILE A 48 -2.03 -0.46 -24.61
N THR A 49 -1.13 -0.71 -25.52
CA THR A 49 0.21 -1.26 -25.25
C THR A 49 1.28 -0.15 -25.31
N GLU A 50 2.57 -0.52 -25.30
CA GLU A 50 3.72 0.36 -25.38
C GLU A 50 3.84 0.98 -26.81
N LEU A 51 3.10 2.05 -27.02
CA LEU A 51 3.24 2.86 -28.23
C LEU A 51 4.31 3.94 -28.02
N PRO A 52 5.02 4.36 -29.07
CA PRO A 52 6.14 5.31 -28.94
C PRO A 52 5.78 6.60 -28.19
N GLU A 53 4.53 7.09 -28.36
CA GLU A 53 4.07 8.32 -27.73
C GLU A 53 3.68 8.16 -26.26
N PHE A 54 3.59 6.90 -25.76
CA PHE A 54 3.10 6.56 -24.42
C PHE A 54 4.17 6.01 -23.49
N ASP A 55 5.42 5.89 -23.98
CA ASP A 55 6.56 5.43 -23.19
C ASP A 55 6.51 3.91 -22.87
N ASP A 56 7.58 3.37 -22.32
CA ASP A 56 7.67 1.98 -21.85
C ASP A 56 7.96 1.97 -20.35
N LEU A 57 7.15 1.24 -19.58
CA LEU A 57 7.34 1.14 -18.13
C LEU A 57 8.71 0.56 -17.74
N HIS A 58 9.26 -0.32 -18.55
CA HIS A 58 10.53 -1.02 -18.28
C HIS A 58 11.76 -0.25 -18.75
N ASP A 59 11.60 0.73 -19.67
CA ASP A 59 12.64 1.67 -20.12
C ASP A 59 12.07 3.09 -20.25
N PRO A 60 11.59 3.69 -19.16
CA PRO A 60 10.87 4.95 -19.19
C PRO A 60 11.79 6.13 -19.54
N SER A 61 11.43 6.87 -20.59
CA SER A 61 12.16 8.04 -21.06
C SER A 61 11.25 9.26 -21.36
N GLY A 62 9.92 9.05 -21.35
CA GLY A 62 8.91 10.00 -21.74
C GLY A 62 7.94 10.36 -20.59
N VAL A 63 6.64 10.19 -20.85
CA VAL A 63 5.57 10.57 -19.92
C VAL A 63 5.59 9.77 -18.62
N LEU A 64 5.94 8.49 -18.68
CA LEU A 64 6.07 7.65 -17.48
C LEU A 64 7.28 8.07 -16.63
N ALA A 65 8.43 8.34 -17.28
CA ALA A 65 9.60 8.87 -16.59
C ALA A 65 9.26 10.17 -15.86
N GLN A 66 8.57 11.11 -16.51
CA GLN A 66 8.14 12.36 -15.90
C GLN A 66 7.17 12.16 -14.72
N GLY A 67 6.24 11.20 -14.83
CA GLY A 67 5.33 10.84 -13.73
C GLY A 67 6.07 10.27 -12.53
N MET A 68 7.05 9.38 -12.76
CA MET A 68 7.92 8.82 -11.73
C MET A 68 8.83 9.87 -11.08
N ASP A 69 9.33 10.84 -11.85
CA ASP A 69 10.16 11.93 -11.32
C ASP A 69 9.34 12.91 -10.46
N ARG A 70 8.07 13.20 -10.85
CA ARG A 70 7.13 13.92 -9.98
C ARG A 70 6.87 13.17 -8.68
N ALA A 71 6.63 11.86 -8.76
CA ALA A 71 6.46 11.04 -7.57
C ALA A 71 7.72 11.07 -6.69
N ALA A 72 8.90 10.95 -7.28
CA ALA A 72 10.17 11.02 -6.54
C ALA A 72 10.31 12.34 -5.79
N LYS A 73 9.98 13.47 -6.44
CA LYS A 73 10.03 14.80 -5.82
C LYS A 73 9.03 14.92 -4.66
N LEU A 74 7.80 14.44 -4.84
CA LEU A 74 6.74 14.55 -3.83
C LEU A 74 7.04 13.73 -2.57
N TRP A 75 7.56 12.52 -2.71
CA TRP A 75 7.93 11.65 -1.57
C TRP A 75 9.36 11.85 -1.08
N GLY A 76 10.14 12.73 -1.71
CA GLY A 76 11.53 13.01 -1.29
C GLY A 76 12.50 11.85 -1.56
N SER A 77 12.23 11.00 -2.55
CA SER A 77 13.12 9.92 -2.97
C SER A 77 14.08 10.36 -4.08
N ARG A 78 15.16 9.62 -4.27
CA ARG A 78 16.09 9.82 -5.42
C ARG A 78 15.48 9.32 -6.73
N LYS A 79 14.65 8.27 -6.65
CA LYS A 79 13.90 7.69 -7.76
C LYS A 79 12.64 7.00 -7.23
N SER A 80 11.56 7.11 -7.97
CA SER A 80 10.33 6.34 -7.74
C SER A 80 10.01 5.51 -8.97
N TYR A 81 9.40 4.35 -8.75
CA TYR A 81 9.01 3.41 -9.80
C TYR A 81 7.54 3.09 -9.67
N PHE A 82 6.77 3.25 -10.73
CA PHE A 82 5.38 2.81 -10.79
C PHE A 82 5.31 1.28 -10.69
N GLN A 83 4.38 0.79 -9.88
CA GLN A 83 4.20 -0.64 -9.64
C GLN A 83 2.79 -1.05 -10.06
N VAL A 84 2.68 -1.76 -11.19
CA VAL A 84 1.39 -2.30 -11.69
C VAL A 84 1.07 -3.68 -11.11
N ASN A 85 2.01 -4.30 -10.40
CA ASN A 85 1.82 -5.56 -9.68
C ASN A 85 1.65 -5.33 -8.17
N GLY A 86 1.22 -4.12 -7.79
CA GLY A 86 0.96 -3.73 -6.41
C GLY A 86 2.20 -3.64 -5.54
N SER A 87 2.01 -3.33 -4.27
CA SER A 87 3.09 -3.37 -3.28
C SER A 87 3.72 -4.77 -3.16
N THR A 88 3.00 -5.83 -3.52
CA THR A 88 3.58 -7.18 -3.57
C THR A 88 4.76 -7.23 -4.55
N GLY A 89 4.57 -6.78 -5.80
CA GLY A 89 5.66 -6.69 -6.78
C GLY A 89 6.78 -5.78 -6.32
N GLY A 90 6.45 -4.62 -5.77
CA GLY A 90 7.42 -3.67 -5.23
C GLY A 90 8.27 -4.23 -4.09
N LEU A 91 7.67 -4.96 -3.14
CA LEU A 91 8.40 -5.60 -2.03
C LEU A 91 9.33 -6.73 -2.53
N LEU A 92 8.86 -7.57 -3.47
CA LEU A 92 9.68 -8.61 -4.09
C LEU A 92 10.91 -7.98 -4.79
N ALA A 93 10.68 -6.94 -5.59
CA ALA A 93 11.72 -6.22 -6.30
C ALA A 93 12.72 -5.55 -5.34
N ALA A 94 12.22 -4.84 -4.31
CA ALA A 94 13.04 -4.14 -3.33
C ALA A 94 13.93 -5.09 -2.53
N ILE A 95 13.37 -6.18 -2.00
CA ILE A 95 14.13 -7.18 -1.24
C ILE A 95 15.19 -7.82 -2.13
N ARG A 96 14.83 -8.22 -3.36
CA ARG A 96 15.79 -8.86 -4.29
C ARG A 96 16.86 -7.88 -4.77
N ALA A 97 16.57 -6.58 -4.88
CA ALA A 97 17.54 -5.55 -5.23
C ALA A 97 18.62 -5.36 -4.17
N ALA A 98 18.24 -5.52 -2.90
CA ALA A 98 19.10 -5.32 -1.74
C ALA A 98 19.83 -6.61 -1.31
N THR A 99 19.45 -7.80 -1.83
CA THR A 99 19.92 -9.08 -1.30
C THR A 99 20.36 -10.05 -2.42
N ARG A 100 21.11 -11.05 -2.00
CA ARG A 100 21.50 -12.22 -2.80
C ARG A 100 21.00 -13.50 -2.15
N ARG A 101 20.95 -14.58 -2.90
CA ARG A 101 20.60 -15.91 -2.36
C ARG A 101 21.54 -16.29 -1.21
N GLY A 102 20.97 -16.72 -0.10
CA GLY A 102 21.71 -17.09 1.11
C GLY A 102 21.99 -15.92 2.06
N ASP A 103 21.69 -14.68 1.67
CA ASP A 103 21.86 -13.54 2.56
C ASP A 103 20.88 -13.61 3.76
N GLN A 104 21.39 -13.18 4.91
CA GLN A 104 20.61 -13.03 6.12
C GLN A 104 19.83 -11.72 6.08
N VAL A 105 18.55 -11.73 6.49
CA VAL A 105 17.67 -10.55 6.51
C VAL A 105 16.97 -10.43 7.86
N LEU A 106 16.96 -9.23 8.43
CA LEU A 106 16.26 -8.92 9.67
C LEU A 106 14.83 -8.48 9.36
N VAL A 107 13.83 -9.23 9.80
CA VAL A 107 12.43 -9.08 9.37
C VAL A 107 11.52 -8.96 10.58
N ALA A 108 10.70 -7.92 10.63
CA ALA A 108 9.64 -7.82 11.61
C ALA A 108 8.60 -8.93 11.42
N ARG A 109 8.27 -9.67 12.51
CA ARG A 109 7.42 -10.86 12.43
C ARG A 109 6.01 -10.59 11.93
N HIS A 110 5.53 -9.35 12.00
CA HIS A 110 4.21 -8.92 11.53
C HIS A 110 4.22 -8.32 10.12
N CYS A 111 5.27 -8.52 9.34
CA CYS A 111 5.33 -8.13 7.93
C CYS A 111 4.21 -8.79 7.10
N HIS A 112 3.82 -8.13 6.02
CA HIS A 112 2.90 -8.69 5.03
C HIS A 112 3.48 -9.97 4.39
N LYS A 113 2.60 -10.89 3.98
CA LYS A 113 2.98 -12.17 3.35
C LYS A 113 3.92 -12.01 2.14
N ALA A 114 3.90 -10.88 1.44
CA ALA A 114 4.80 -10.61 0.32
C ALA A 114 6.28 -10.62 0.72
N VAL A 115 6.61 -10.21 1.96
CA VAL A 115 7.98 -10.29 2.50
C VAL A 115 8.39 -11.76 2.68
N TYR A 116 7.50 -12.60 3.19
CA TYR A 116 7.74 -14.04 3.33
C TYR A 116 7.90 -14.74 1.98
N HIS A 117 7.08 -14.35 0.98
CA HIS A 117 7.26 -14.83 -0.38
C HIS A 117 8.61 -14.41 -0.97
N ALA A 118 9.08 -13.19 -0.68
CA ALA A 118 10.41 -12.75 -1.13
C ALA A 118 11.52 -13.58 -0.48
N ILE A 119 11.42 -13.87 0.82
CA ILE A 119 12.36 -14.74 1.54
C ILE A 119 12.46 -16.10 0.86
N GLU A 120 11.32 -16.72 0.57
CA GLU A 120 11.23 -18.02 -0.10
C GLU A 120 11.81 -17.97 -1.53
N LEU A 121 11.31 -17.05 -2.37
CA LEU A 121 11.71 -16.94 -3.77
C LEU A 121 13.19 -16.57 -3.94
N CYS A 122 13.71 -15.70 -3.08
CA CYS A 122 15.10 -15.27 -3.11
C CYS A 122 16.05 -16.24 -2.37
N GLY A 123 15.51 -17.20 -1.60
CA GLY A 123 16.30 -18.15 -0.81
C GLY A 123 17.10 -17.45 0.27
N LEU A 124 16.45 -16.60 1.07
CA LEU A 124 17.08 -15.82 2.14
C LEU A 124 16.97 -16.53 3.48
N ASP A 125 17.85 -16.16 4.41
CA ASP A 125 17.87 -16.63 5.80
C ASP A 125 17.28 -15.56 6.73
N PRO A 126 16.02 -15.72 7.23
CA PRO A 126 15.38 -14.69 8.03
C PRO A 126 15.74 -14.76 9.52
N VAL A 127 16.14 -13.63 10.07
CA VAL A 127 16.17 -13.34 11.52
C VAL A 127 14.91 -12.55 11.85
N PHE A 128 14.08 -13.05 12.79
CA PHE A 128 12.81 -12.40 13.10
C PHE A 128 12.88 -11.49 14.33
N LEU A 129 12.44 -10.24 14.16
CA LEU A 129 12.12 -9.33 15.25
C LEU A 129 10.67 -9.50 15.66
N LEU A 130 10.45 -9.71 16.96
CA LEU A 130 9.11 -9.72 17.53
C LEU A 130 8.78 -8.31 18.02
N PRO A 131 7.77 -7.64 17.46
CA PRO A 131 7.32 -6.35 17.98
C PRO A 131 6.73 -6.56 19.40
N PRO A 132 6.80 -5.56 20.28
CA PRO A 132 6.08 -5.59 21.54
C PRO A 132 4.57 -5.70 21.26
N VAL A 133 3.82 -6.24 22.20
CA VAL A 133 2.35 -6.29 22.11
C VAL A 133 1.80 -5.12 22.91
N GLU A 134 0.97 -4.29 22.24
CA GLU A 134 0.14 -3.33 22.94
C GLU A 134 -1.04 -4.08 23.58
N GLU A 135 -1.06 -4.11 24.92
CA GLU A 135 -1.92 -5.04 25.67
C GLU A 135 -3.40 -4.64 25.65
N THR A 136 -3.69 -3.33 25.57
CA THR A 136 -5.06 -2.81 25.62
C THR A 136 -5.89 -3.29 24.42
N PHE A 137 -5.31 -3.27 23.23
CA PHE A 137 -5.96 -3.67 21.98
C PHE A 137 -5.47 -5.02 21.45
N GLY A 138 -4.38 -5.54 22.01
CA GLY A 138 -3.77 -6.79 21.57
C GLY A 138 -3.12 -6.70 20.19
N LEU A 139 -2.56 -5.55 19.86
CA LEU A 139 -1.94 -5.24 18.56
C LEU A 139 -0.42 -5.34 18.62
N ALA A 140 0.20 -5.52 17.45
CA ALA A 140 1.65 -5.39 17.33
C ALA A 140 2.05 -3.91 17.48
N GLY A 141 2.93 -3.64 18.45
CA GLY A 141 3.47 -2.31 18.72
C GLY A 141 4.58 -1.91 17.75
N SER A 142 5.17 -0.74 18.03
CA SER A 142 6.31 -0.21 17.27
C SER A 142 7.57 -1.02 17.50
N LEU A 143 8.40 -1.14 16.47
CA LEU A 143 9.80 -1.54 16.66
C LEU A 143 10.60 -0.34 17.17
N SER A 144 11.52 -0.58 18.10
CA SER A 144 12.44 0.45 18.55
C SER A 144 13.80 0.36 17.85
N PRO A 145 14.52 1.51 17.73
CA PRO A 145 15.89 1.51 17.24
C PRO A 145 16.82 0.59 18.01
N GLU A 146 16.64 0.49 19.33
CA GLU A 146 17.47 -0.35 20.22
C GLU A 146 17.27 -1.85 19.93
N GLN A 147 16.03 -2.27 19.66
CA GLN A 147 15.75 -3.67 19.26
C GLN A 147 16.45 -4.02 17.95
N VAL A 148 16.44 -3.10 16.98
CA VAL A 148 17.11 -3.29 15.69
C VAL A 148 18.63 -3.29 15.87
N ALA A 149 19.18 -2.33 16.65
CA ALA A 149 20.62 -2.26 16.95
C ALA A 149 21.12 -3.57 17.61
N GLN A 150 20.43 -4.04 18.64
CA GLN A 150 20.80 -5.28 19.33
C GLN A 150 20.75 -6.49 18.40
N ALA A 151 19.70 -6.61 17.57
CA ALA A 151 19.59 -7.71 16.63
C ALA A 151 20.71 -7.70 15.57
N LEU A 152 21.14 -6.53 15.13
CA LEU A 152 22.27 -6.38 14.20
C LEU A 152 23.64 -6.67 14.87
N GLU A 153 23.77 -6.44 16.18
CA GLU A 153 24.94 -6.89 16.93
C GLU A 153 24.98 -8.42 17.02
N ASP A 154 23.85 -9.03 17.35
CA ASP A 154 23.73 -10.49 17.51
C ASP A 154 23.85 -11.24 16.17
N HIS A 155 23.52 -10.56 15.06
CA HIS A 155 23.51 -11.11 13.69
C HIS A 155 24.28 -10.22 12.70
N PRO A 156 25.63 -10.14 12.77
CA PRO A 156 26.44 -9.26 11.93
C PRO A 156 26.42 -9.63 10.42
N GLY A 157 25.85 -10.77 10.08
CA GLY A 157 25.64 -11.23 8.70
C GLY A 157 24.45 -10.61 7.97
N VAL A 158 23.58 -9.89 8.67
CA VAL A 158 22.36 -9.27 8.09
C VAL A 158 22.71 -8.28 6.99
N LYS A 159 21.98 -8.37 5.86
CA LYS A 159 22.16 -7.53 4.66
C LYS A 159 21.01 -6.57 4.40
N LEU A 160 19.87 -6.73 5.09
CA LEU A 160 18.70 -5.88 4.93
C LEU A 160 17.84 -5.94 6.18
N VAL A 161 17.31 -4.79 6.60
CA VAL A 161 16.25 -4.68 7.60
C VAL A 161 14.91 -4.43 6.89
N VAL A 162 13.86 -5.20 7.22
CA VAL A 162 12.51 -5.06 6.62
C VAL A 162 11.45 -5.04 7.71
N TYR A 163 10.62 -4.01 7.71
CA TYR A 163 9.47 -3.91 8.63
C TYR A 163 8.35 -3.04 8.04
N PRO A 164 7.08 -3.20 8.50
CA PRO A 164 5.98 -2.34 8.11
C PRO A 164 5.89 -1.09 8.99
N SER A 165 5.71 0.07 8.38
CA SER A 165 5.38 1.33 9.09
C SER A 165 4.65 2.27 8.12
N PRO A 166 3.35 2.57 8.36
CA PRO A 166 2.49 2.03 9.43
C PRO A 166 2.20 0.54 9.28
N THR A 167 1.89 -0.12 10.41
CA THR A 167 1.32 -1.47 10.39
C THR A 167 -0.10 -1.44 9.79
N TYR A 168 -0.72 -2.62 9.58
CA TYR A 168 -2.12 -2.72 9.19
C TYR A 168 -3.05 -1.99 10.17
N ASP A 169 -2.71 -1.99 11.45
CA ASP A 169 -3.50 -1.38 12.54
C ASP A 169 -3.15 0.10 12.78
N GLY A 170 -2.26 0.69 11.97
CA GLY A 170 -1.91 2.11 12.00
C GLY A 170 -0.77 2.48 12.97
N VAL A 171 -0.04 1.50 13.50
CA VAL A 171 1.12 1.75 14.36
C VAL A 171 2.32 2.14 13.51
N VAL A 172 2.98 3.25 13.83
CA VAL A 172 4.23 3.69 13.20
C VAL A 172 5.43 3.43 14.10
N SER A 173 6.58 3.15 13.50
CA SER A 173 7.85 2.98 14.20
C SER A 173 8.73 4.22 14.05
N ASP A 174 9.73 4.39 14.92
CA ASP A 174 10.77 5.41 14.76
C ASP A 174 11.71 5.01 13.62
N THR A 175 11.27 5.30 12.39
CA THR A 175 12.02 4.97 11.19
C THR A 175 13.38 5.69 11.13
N ALA A 176 13.46 6.92 11.62
CA ALA A 176 14.73 7.67 11.62
C ALA A 176 15.76 7.01 12.55
N GLY A 177 15.36 6.64 13.76
CA GLY A 177 16.23 5.92 14.70
C GLY A 177 16.63 4.54 14.18
N ILE A 178 15.69 3.79 13.58
CA ILE A 178 15.97 2.48 12.99
C ILE A 178 16.95 2.61 11.82
N CYS A 179 16.78 3.59 10.93
CA CYS A 179 17.73 3.87 9.85
C CYS A 179 19.11 4.21 10.38
N ALA A 180 19.21 5.07 11.41
CA ALA A 180 20.48 5.41 12.03
C ALA A 180 21.20 4.18 12.60
N ALA A 181 20.47 3.30 13.30
CA ALA A 181 21.03 2.06 13.86
C ALA A 181 21.51 1.09 12.76
N ALA A 182 20.73 0.90 11.70
CA ALA A 182 21.08 0.02 10.60
C ALA A 182 22.25 0.56 9.77
N HIS A 183 22.22 1.85 9.45
CA HIS A 183 23.28 2.51 8.66
C HIS A 183 24.63 2.55 9.40
N ALA A 184 24.64 2.61 10.74
CA ALA A 184 25.86 2.48 11.53
C ALA A 184 26.58 1.13 11.28
N LYS A 185 25.86 0.10 10.83
CA LYS A 185 26.40 -1.20 10.43
C LYS A 185 26.49 -1.37 8.89
N GLY A 186 26.19 -0.33 8.11
CA GLY A 186 26.17 -0.38 6.64
C GLY A 186 25.04 -1.24 6.08
N VAL A 187 23.97 -1.47 6.85
CA VAL A 187 22.81 -2.29 6.46
C VAL A 187 21.68 -1.39 5.95
N PRO A 188 21.16 -1.60 4.72
CA PRO A 188 20.04 -0.85 4.19
C PRO A 188 18.73 -1.20 4.89
N VAL A 189 17.78 -0.24 4.83
CA VAL A 189 16.44 -0.35 5.42
C VAL A 189 15.39 -0.27 4.34
N LEU A 190 14.49 -1.26 4.31
CA LEU A 190 13.26 -1.28 3.51
C LEU A 190 12.05 -1.14 4.43
N VAL A 191 11.25 -0.11 4.18
CA VAL A 191 9.98 0.09 4.88
C VAL A 191 8.81 -0.35 3.99
N ASP A 192 8.01 -1.31 4.47
CA ASP A 192 6.68 -1.57 3.90
C ASP A 192 5.73 -0.47 4.37
N GLU A 193 5.65 0.60 3.58
CA GLU A 193 4.80 1.78 3.79
C GLU A 193 3.46 1.65 3.05
N ALA A 194 3.00 0.43 2.78
CA ALA A 194 1.78 0.19 2.00
C ALA A 194 0.54 0.89 2.57
N HIS A 195 0.49 1.13 3.88
CA HIS A 195 -0.58 1.88 4.55
C HIS A 195 -0.22 3.35 4.82
N GLY A 196 0.95 3.81 4.37
CA GLY A 196 1.51 5.13 4.66
C GLY A 196 1.71 6.04 3.45
N ALA A 197 1.12 5.74 2.28
CA ALA A 197 1.32 6.54 1.07
C ALA A 197 0.99 8.04 1.21
N HIS A 198 0.23 8.44 2.23
CA HIS A 198 -0.17 9.80 2.56
C HIS A 198 0.71 10.48 3.63
N LEU A 199 1.66 9.76 4.21
CA LEU A 199 2.55 10.30 5.24
C LEU A 199 3.45 11.39 4.67
N GLY A 200 3.75 12.41 5.49
CA GLY A 200 4.60 13.54 5.11
C GLY A 200 3.91 14.66 4.34
N PHE A 201 2.65 14.49 3.90
CA PHE A 201 1.93 15.52 3.12
C PHE A 201 1.24 16.60 3.98
N HIS A 202 1.23 16.45 5.29
CA HIS A 202 0.66 17.45 6.20
C HIS A 202 1.36 17.37 7.57
N PRO A 203 1.62 18.52 8.24
CA PRO A 203 2.35 18.53 9.52
C PRO A 203 1.71 17.72 10.65
N ALA A 204 0.40 17.49 10.59
CA ALA A 204 -0.31 16.66 11.57
C ALA A 204 -0.10 15.15 11.36
N PHE A 205 0.51 14.74 10.24
CA PHE A 205 0.81 13.34 9.94
C PHE A 205 2.30 13.07 10.16
N PRO A 206 2.67 11.84 10.56
CA PRO A 206 4.07 11.46 10.65
C PRO A 206 4.80 11.70 9.32
N PRO A 207 6.11 11.94 9.34
CA PRO A 207 6.91 11.99 8.12
C PRO A 207 6.94 10.63 7.42
N GLY A 208 7.00 10.63 6.08
CA GLY A 208 7.15 9.41 5.28
C GLY A 208 8.53 8.78 5.45
N ALA A 209 8.65 7.50 5.09
CA ALA A 209 9.87 6.72 5.28
C ALA A 209 11.09 7.32 4.56
N MET A 210 10.90 7.90 3.37
CA MET A 210 12.00 8.55 2.63
C MET A 210 12.58 9.75 3.38
N ALA A 211 11.73 10.59 3.97
CA ALA A 211 12.15 11.75 4.76
C ALA A 211 12.87 11.34 6.06
N GLN A 212 12.64 10.12 6.53
CA GLN A 212 13.27 9.54 7.71
C GLN A 212 14.55 8.73 7.40
N GLY A 213 14.99 8.71 6.15
CA GLY A 213 16.27 8.12 5.76
C GLY A 213 16.20 6.66 5.29
N ALA A 214 15.04 6.09 5.06
CA ALA A 214 14.93 4.73 4.51
C ALA A 214 15.60 4.63 3.13
N ASP A 215 16.27 3.50 2.85
CA ASP A 215 16.89 3.24 1.54
C ASP A 215 15.85 2.90 0.50
N LEU A 216 14.86 2.12 0.90
CA LEU A 216 13.74 1.71 0.07
C LEU A 216 12.42 1.85 0.85
N ALA A 217 11.35 2.22 0.17
CA ALA A 217 10.00 2.14 0.71
C ALA A 217 9.00 1.72 -0.37
N VAL A 218 7.97 0.98 0.02
CA VAL A 218 6.91 0.58 -0.90
C VAL A 218 5.57 1.09 -0.39
N ALA A 219 4.94 1.99 -1.15
CA ALA A 219 3.69 2.65 -0.79
C ALA A 219 2.55 2.21 -1.70
N SER A 220 1.43 1.70 -1.15
CA SER A 220 0.23 1.40 -1.94
C SER A 220 -0.58 2.68 -2.15
N LEU A 221 -0.66 3.17 -3.38
CA LEU A 221 -1.49 4.34 -3.69
C LEU A 221 -2.98 4.02 -3.46
N HIS A 222 -3.44 2.88 -3.96
CA HIS A 222 -4.85 2.47 -3.92
C HIS A 222 -5.44 2.28 -2.52
N LYS A 223 -4.62 2.15 -1.47
CA LYS A 223 -5.11 1.97 -0.10
C LYS A 223 -5.51 3.30 0.54
N MET A 224 -4.70 4.33 0.33
CA MET A 224 -4.81 5.59 1.05
C MET A 224 -5.06 6.80 0.14
N LEU A 225 -4.85 6.67 -1.17
CA LEU A 225 -4.91 7.75 -2.14
C LEU A 225 -5.85 7.37 -3.32
N PRO A 226 -6.34 8.35 -4.09
CA PRO A 226 -7.28 8.12 -5.19
C PRO A 226 -6.58 7.53 -6.42
N SER A 227 -6.30 6.24 -6.38
CA SER A 227 -5.73 5.47 -7.49
C SER A 227 -6.41 4.10 -7.60
N LEU A 228 -6.36 3.47 -8.77
CA LEU A 228 -6.98 2.17 -9.00
C LEU A 228 -6.33 1.08 -8.16
N THR A 229 -7.10 0.07 -7.78
CA THR A 229 -6.59 -1.11 -7.06
C THR A 229 -5.39 -1.70 -7.81
N GLN A 230 -4.40 -2.21 -7.06
CA GLN A 230 -3.15 -2.78 -7.57
C GLN A 230 -2.05 -1.73 -7.85
N THR A 231 -2.34 -0.43 -7.78
CA THR A 231 -1.32 0.61 -7.96
C THR A 231 -0.48 0.83 -6.71
N ALA A 232 0.83 0.96 -6.90
CA ALA A 232 1.78 1.27 -5.83
C ALA A 232 3.01 2.02 -6.38
N LEU A 233 3.82 2.54 -5.48
CA LEU A 233 5.13 3.12 -5.76
C LEU A 233 6.21 2.35 -5.00
N LEU A 234 7.34 2.08 -5.66
CA LEU A 234 8.58 1.72 -5.02
C LEU A 234 9.49 2.94 -5.05
N HIS A 235 9.85 3.44 -3.88
CA HIS A 235 10.76 4.57 -3.68
C HIS A 235 12.17 4.07 -3.33
N ALA A 236 13.18 4.68 -3.93
CA ALA A 236 14.60 4.47 -3.62
C ALA A 236 15.21 5.79 -3.18
N GLY A 237 15.61 5.90 -1.91
CA GLY A 237 16.13 7.12 -1.28
C GLY A 237 17.61 7.04 -0.93
N GLY A 238 18.02 5.97 -0.29
CA GLY A 238 19.39 5.76 0.20
C GLY A 238 20.44 5.47 -0.87
N LYS A 239 21.69 5.35 -0.44
CA LYS A 239 22.85 5.02 -1.30
C LYS A 239 23.27 3.56 -1.19
N LEU A 240 22.78 2.83 -0.19
CA LEU A 240 23.21 1.46 0.09
C LEU A 240 22.64 0.45 -0.91
N VAL A 241 21.55 0.78 -1.60
CA VAL A 241 21.00 -0.04 -2.67
C VAL A 241 21.15 0.67 -4.01
N PRO A 242 21.91 0.10 -4.98
CA PRO A 242 22.14 0.74 -6.27
C PRO A 242 20.85 0.83 -7.12
N LEU A 243 20.54 2.02 -7.63
CA LEU A 243 19.35 2.26 -8.47
C LEU A 243 19.25 1.30 -9.69
N PRO A 244 20.34 0.96 -10.40
CA PRO A 244 20.25 -0.01 -11.50
C PRO A 244 19.77 -1.40 -11.04
N GLN A 245 20.09 -1.81 -9.81
CA GLN A 245 19.58 -3.07 -9.26
C GLN A 245 18.09 -2.98 -8.96
N VAL A 246 17.63 -1.83 -8.41
CA VAL A 246 16.21 -1.59 -8.16
C VAL A 246 15.44 -1.64 -9.48
N ALA A 247 15.87 -0.90 -10.50
CA ALA A 247 15.24 -0.88 -11.82
C ALA A 247 15.18 -2.30 -12.44
N ARG A 248 16.31 -3.02 -12.41
CA ARG A 248 16.37 -4.39 -12.94
C ARG A 248 15.37 -5.32 -12.24
N GLN A 249 15.30 -5.29 -10.91
CA GLN A 249 14.38 -6.17 -10.18
C GLN A 249 12.91 -5.74 -10.36
N THR A 250 12.65 -4.46 -10.48
CA THR A 250 11.32 -3.94 -10.84
C THR A 250 10.86 -4.53 -12.18
N GLY A 251 11.72 -4.56 -13.20
CA GLY A 251 11.38 -5.19 -14.48
C GLY A 251 11.15 -6.70 -14.40
N ILE A 252 11.84 -7.42 -13.49
CA ILE A 252 11.68 -8.87 -13.32
C ILE A 252 10.34 -9.21 -12.63
N PHE A 253 9.93 -8.42 -11.63
CA PHE A 253 8.75 -8.70 -10.83
C PHE A 253 7.47 -7.99 -11.30
N GLN A 254 7.50 -7.34 -12.46
CA GLN A 254 6.32 -6.74 -13.10
C GLN A 254 5.99 -7.44 -14.44
N SER A 255 4.73 -7.31 -14.84
CA SER A 255 4.26 -7.75 -16.15
C SER A 255 5.04 -7.06 -17.28
N SER A 256 5.37 -7.80 -18.33
CA SER A 256 5.91 -7.24 -19.57
C SER A 256 4.87 -6.51 -20.42
N SER A 257 3.58 -6.61 -20.04
CA SER A 257 2.46 -5.88 -20.66
C SER A 257 1.74 -5.10 -19.57
N PRO A 258 2.30 -3.96 -19.12
CA PRO A 258 1.73 -3.18 -18.03
C PRO A 258 0.44 -2.49 -18.46
N SER A 259 -0.56 -2.44 -17.57
CA SER A 259 -1.82 -1.74 -17.83
C SER A 259 -1.63 -0.23 -17.83
N TYR A 260 -1.90 0.42 -18.95
CA TYR A 260 -1.88 1.88 -19.07
C TYR A 260 -2.96 2.56 -18.24
N LEU A 261 -4.10 1.90 -18.00
CA LEU A 261 -5.13 2.39 -17.08
C LEU A 261 -4.61 2.52 -15.65
N LEU A 262 -3.84 1.53 -15.18
CA LEU A 262 -3.21 1.60 -13.86
C LEU A 262 -2.16 2.71 -13.80
N MET A 263 -1.31 2.83 -14.84
CA MET A 263 -0.29 3.87 -14.90
C MET A 263 -0.88 5.27 -15.00
N ALA A 264 -1.95 5.46 -15.77
CA ALA A 264 -2.68 6.72 -15.85
C ALA A 264 -3.31 7.11 -14.51
N SER A 265 -3.84 6.13 -13.76
CA SER A 265 -4.38 6.41 -12.42
C SER A 265 -3.29 6.79 -11.41
N MET A 266 -2.07 6.24 -11.54
CA MET A 266 -0.92 6.63 -10.72
C MET A 266 -0.44 8.04 -11.07
N ASP A 267 -0.24 8.36 -12.37
CA ASP A 267 0.17 9.71 -12.82
C ASP A 267 -0.87 10.76 -12.40
N GLY A 268 -2.16 10.47 -12.59
CA GLY A 268 -3.26 11.35 -12.17
C GLY A 268 -3.29 11.57 -10.67
N CYS A 269 -3.05 10.52 -9.88
CA CYS A 269 -2.96 10.62 -8.41
C CYS A 269 -1.78 11.51 -7.99
N VAL A 270 -0.59 11.32 -8.56
CA VAL A 270 0.60 12.12 -8.27
C VAL A 270 0.36 13.59 -8.60
N ARG A 271 -0.22 13.91 -9.78
CA ARG A 271 -0.57 15.28 -10.17
C ARG A 271 -1.59 15.92 -9.24
N LEU A 272 -2.63 15.18 -8.86
CA LEU A 272 -3.61 15.65 -7.90
C LEU A 272 -2.97 16.07 -6.58
N LEU A 273 -2.00 15.28 -6.09
CA LEU A 273 -1.28 15.61 -4.87
C LEU A 273 -0.35 16.81 -5.05
N GLU A 274 0.30 16.95 -6.19
CA GLU A 274 1.14 18.11 -6.51
C GLU A 274 0.31 19.40 -6.54
N GLU A 275 -0.89 19.36 -7.13
CA GLU A 275 -1.74 20.54 -7.32
C GLU A 275 -2.59 20.88 -6.09
N LYS A 276 -3.10 19.87 -5.39
CA LYS A 276 -4.15 20.03 -4.35
C LYS A 276 -3.84 19.32 -3.05
N GLY A 277 -2.68 18.66 -2.93
CA GLY A 277 -2.35 17.80 -1.78
C GLY A 277 -2.50 18.55 -0.45
N GLU A 278 -1.93 19.75 -0.32
CA GLU A 278 -2.00 20.55 0.91
C GLU A 278 -3.45 20.78 1.37
N ALA A 279 -4.31 21.26 0.47
CA ALA A 279 -5.72 21.53 0.79
C ALA A 279 -6.48 20.26 1.14
N LEU A 280 -6.18 19.15 0.43
CA LEU A 280 -6.81 17.86 0.62
C LEU A 280 -6.45 17.27 1.98
N PHE A 281 -5.19 17.27 2.34
CA PHE A 281 -4.73 16.73 3.63
C PHE A 281 -5.12 17.63 4.81
N ALA A 282 -5.14 18.95 4.64
CA ALA A 282 -5.69 19.86 5.64
C ALA A 282 -7.20 19.60 5.89
N ALA A 283 -7.96 19.33 4.83
CA ALA A 283 -9.36 18.94 4.96
C ALA A 283 -9.51 17.58 5.66
N TRP A 284 -8.65 16.61 5.33
CA TRP A 284 -8.65 15.32 6.00
C TRP A 284 -8.30 15.43 7.48
N HIS A 285 -7.28 16.18 7.83
CA HIS A 285 -6.92 16.42 9.24
C HIS A 285 -8.07 17.04 10.03
N ARG A 286 -8.77 18.06 9.47
CA ARG A 286 -9.98 18.62 10.13
C ARG A 286 -11.04 17.56 10.39
N ARG A 287 -11.29 16.65 9.42
CA ARG A 287 -12.25 15.55 9.58
C ARG A 287 -11.86 14.57 10.68
N LEU A 288 -10.57 14.24 10.78
CA LEU A 288 -10.08 13.40 11.86
C LEU A 288 -10.27 14.09 13.22
N THR A 289 -9.97 15.37 13.33
CA THR A 289 -10.20 16.16 14.56
C THR A 289 -11.68 16.23 14.93
N GLU A 290 -12.56 16.48 13.97
CA GLU A 290 -14.03 16.46 14.18
C GLU A 290 -14.50 15.08 14.65
N PHE A 291 -13.94 14.01 14.09
CA PHE A 291 -14.23 12.65 14.49
C PHE A 291 -13.77 12.38 15.92
N ASP A 292 -12.52 12.71 16.25
CA ASP A 292 -11.96 12.50 17.59
C ASP A 292 -12.75 13.25 18.67
N GLN A 293 -13.23 14.46 18.36
CA GLN A 293 -14.14 15.22 19.24
C GLN A 293 -15.50 14.53 19.37
N GLY A 294 -16.04 14.03 18.26
CA GLY A 294 -17.36 13.40 18.21
C GLY A 294 -17.48 12.06 18.94
N ILE A 295 -16.35 11.34 19.10
CA ILE A 295 -16.34 10.07 19.82
C ILE A 295 -16.02 10.19 21.31
N GLN A 296 -15.67 11.39 21.78
CA GLN A 296 -15.45 11.64 23.21
C GLN A 296 -16.73 11.37 23.98
N GLY A 297 -16.65 10.56 25.00
CA GLY A 297 -17.79 10.18 25.83
C GLY A 297 -18.59 8.97 25.35
N LEU A 298 -18.21 8.34 24.22
CA LEU A 298 -18.76 7.04 23.85
C LEU A 298 -18.25 5.97 24.80
N ARG A 299 -19.18 5.14 25.35
CA ARG A 299 -18.85 4.18 26.41
C ARG A 299 -18.21 2.90 25.88
N HIS A 300 -18.53 2.51 24.65
CA HIS A 300 -18.18 1.22 24.04
C HIS A 300 -17.23 1.32 22.85
N LEU A 301 -16.76 2.54 22.55
CA LEU A 301 -15.77 2.77 21.51
C LEU A 301 -14.49 3.31 22.16
N ARG A 302 -13.39 2.60 21.91
CA ARG A 302 -12.05 3.08 22.21
C ARG A 302 -11.31 3.26 20.90
N VAL A 303 -10.61 4.37 20.76
CA VAL A 303 -9.72 4.65 19.63
C VAL A 303 -8.30 4.67 20.16
N LEU A 304 -7.41 3.99 19.47
CA LEU A 304 -6.00 4.01 19.79
C LEU A 304 -5.48 5.45 19.74
N GLY A 305 -4.89 5.91 20.84
CA GLY A 305 -4.52 7.33 21.04
C GLY A 305 -3.37 7.76 20.15
N HIS A 306 -3.34 9.04 19.81
CA HIS A 306 -2.26 9.67 19.06
C HIS A 306 -0.98 9.73 19.90
N GLY A 307 -0.10 8.76 19.76
CA GLY A 307 1.29 8.81 20.26
C GLY A 307 1.47 8.81 21.78
N ARG A 308 0.47 8.38 22.57
CA ARG A 308 0.55 8.34 24.03
C ARG A 308 0.79 6.95 24.61
N GLU A 309 0.58 5.90 23.82
CA GLU A 309 0.68 4.50 24.25
C GLU A 309 1.56 3.74 23.26
N ALA A 310 2.52 2.96 23.74
CA ALA A 310 3.38 2.00 23.00
C ALA A 310 3.83 2.37 21.57
N GLY A 311 4.25 3.60 21.35
CA GLY A 311 4.71 4.11 20.07
C GLY A 311 3.71 5.06 19.40
N ALA A 312 4.16 5.78 18.39
CA ALA A 312 3.32 6.72 17.67
C ALA A 312 2.22 5.99 16.90
N HIS A 313 0.97 6.37 17.15
CA HIS A 313 -0.19 5.83 16.46
C HIS A 313 -0.70 6.80 15.40
N TYR A 314 -1.20 6.24 14.32
CA TYR A 314 -1.81 7.01 13.24
C TYR A 314 -3.34 6.98 13.36
N PRO A 315 -4.03 8.16 13.32
CA PRO A 315 -5.48 8.22 13.36
C PRO A 315 -6.07 7.71 12.04
N GLY A 316 -6.89 6.70 12.09
CA GLY A 316 -7.58 6.20 10.89
C GLY A 316 -7.98 4.75 10.96
N ILE A 317 -7.48 4.01 11.93
CA ILE A 317 -7.90 2.63 12.19
C ILE A 317 -8.47 2.53 13.60
N PHE A 318 -9.66 1.96 13.71
CA PHE A 318 -10.40 1.86 14.93
C PHE A 318 -10.33 0.44 15.48
N ALA A 319 -9.94 0.28 16.74
CA ALA A 319 -10.19 -0.93 17.49
C ALA A 319 -11.54 -0.76 18.22
N LEU A 320 -12.47 -1.68 17.96
CA LEU A 320 -13.73 -1.74 18.70
C LEU A 320 -13.55 -2.53 20.00
N ASP A 321 -14.12 -2.01 21.09
CA ASP A 321 -14.28 -2.81 22.29
C ASP A 321 -15.14 -4.03 21.97
N PRO A 322 -14.66 -5.27 22.26
CA PRO A 322 -15.44 -6.49 22.01
C PRO A 322 -16.79 -6.53 22.71
N ALA A 323 -16.99 -5.70 23.74
CA ALA A 323 -18.27 -5.53 24.44
C ALA A 323 -19.24 -4.59 23.69
N SER A 324 -18.78 -3.87 22.65
CA SER A 324 -19.66 -2.99 21.88
C SER A 324 -20.65 -3.79 21.05
N THR A 325 -21.93 -3.41 21.14
CA THR A 325 -23.01 -3.99 20.32
C THR A 325 -23.30 -3.08 19.12
N SER A 326 -23.87 -3.65 18.06
CA SER A 326 -24.24 -2.90 16.86
C SER A 326 -25.24 -1.76 17.10
N GLN A 327 -25.86 -1.73 18.28
CA GLN A 327 -26.82 -0.68 18.70
C GLN A 327 -26.14 0.58 19.20
N ASP A 328 -24.85 0.53 19.55
CA ASP A 328 -24.10 1.64 20.13
C ASP A 328 -23.46 2.59 19.09
N PHE A 329 -23.62 2.30 17.79
CA PHE A 329 -23.16 3.18 16.72
C PHE A 329 -24.15 4.33 16.50
N PRO A 330 -23.80 5.58 16.87
CA PRO A 330 -24.68 6.69 16.58
C PRO A 330 -24.81 6.87 15.06
N ALA A 331 -26.04 7.09 14.61
CA ALA A 331 -26.33 7.43 13.20
C ALA A 331 -25.51 8.62 12.69
N SER A 332 -25.01 9.48 13.61
CA SER A 332 -24.09 10.58 13.36
C SER A 332 -22.72 10.15 12.82
N ALA A 333 -22.16 9.02 13.26
CA ALA A 333 -20.89 8.53 12.72
C ALA A 333 -21.01 8.10 11.25
N CYS A 334 -22.16 7.52 10.87
CA CYS A 334 -22.50 7.24 9.46
C CYS A 334 -22.85 8.50 8.66
N GLN A 335 -23.33 9.59 9.30
CA GLN A 335 -23.65 10.85 8.62
C GLN A 335 -22.41 11.71 8.36
N MET A 336 -21.39 11.66 9.21
CA MET A 336 -20.13 12.40 9.00
C MET A 336 -19.43 11.97 7.70
N GLY A 337 -19.43 10.69 7.39
CA GLY A 337 -18.90 10.17 6.09
C GLY A 337 -19.69 10.65 4.87
N ARG A 338 -20.99 11.00 5.02
CA ARG A 338 -21.82 11.46 3.91
C ARG A 338 -21.72 12.96 3.63
N ARG A 339 -21.43 13.78 4.65
CA ARG A 339 -21.29 15.24 4.49
C ARG A 339 -19.94 15.67 3.91
N ALA A 340 -18.97 14.77 3.88
CA ALA A 340 -17.61 15.10 3.50
C ALA A 340 -17.39 15.36 2.00
N GLY A 341 -18.37 15.15 1.13
CA GLY A 341 -18.27 15.49 -0.31
C GLY A 341 -17.13 14.81 -1.09
N TRP A 342 -16.32 14.02 -0.40
CA TRP A 342 -15.30 13.17 -0.95
C TRP A 342 -15.96 11.85 -1.28
N ALA A 343 -15.69 11.36 -2.47
CA ALA A 343 -15.92 9.96 -2.78
C ALA A 343 -14.92 9.08 -2.00
N LEU A 344 -14.99 9.13 -0.67
CA LEU A 344 -14.78 7.90 0.07
C LEU A 344 -15.80 6.95 -0.54
N PRO A 345 -15.38 5.80 -1.09
CA PRO A 345 -16.34 4.81 -1.58
C PRO A 345 -17.39 4.68 -0.49
N ARG A 346 -18.66 4.78 -0.86
CA ARG A 346 -19.78 4.65 0.06
C ARG A 346 -19.42 3.55 1.06
N ILE A 347 -19.12 3.92 2.30
CA ILE A 347 -18.88 2.97 3.36
C ILE A 347 -20.23 2.30 3.62
N ARG A 348 -20.63 1.38 2.73
CA ARG A 348 -21.79 0.51 2.95
C ARG A 348 -21.45 -0.63 3.92
N ARG A 349 -20.15 -0.88 4.15
CA ARG A 349 -19.63 -1.76 5.19
C ARG A 349 -18.22 -1.29 5.54
N VAL A 350 -18.05 -0.71 6.69
CA VAL A 350 -16.77 -0.75 7.38
C VAL A 350 -16.59 -2.22 7.74
N SER A 351 -15.68 -2.93 7.11
CA SER A 351 -15.31 -4.27 7.55
C SER A 351 -14.44 -4.11 8.79
N PHE A 352 -15.08 -4.02 9.94
CA PHE A 352 -14.40 -4.14 11.21
C PHE A 352 -13.93 -5.59 11.35
N GLN A 353 -12.63 -5.83 11.40
CA GLN A 353 -12.13 -7.09 11.94
C GLN A 353 -12.27 -7.04 13.45
N VAL A 354 -13.40 -7.55 13.94
CA VAL A 354 -13.59 -7.78 15.36
C VAL A 354 -12.75 -9.00 15.73
N THR A 355 -11.59 -8.79 16.33
CA THR A 355 -10.86 -9.85 17.02
C THR A 355 -11.53 -10.12 18.36
N ALA A 356 -12.59 -10.92 18.35
CA ALA A 356 -13.21 -11.41 19.58
C ALA A 356 -12.26 -12.41 20.23
N ARG A 357 -11.55 -12.03 21.30
CA ARG A 357 -10.99 -12.98 22.24
C ARG A 357 -12.16 -13.70 22.92
N LYS A 358 -12.22 -15.02 22.78
CA LYS A 358 -13.07 -15.87 23.61
C LYS A 358 -12.63 -15.72 25.07
N GLY A 359 -13.39 -14.94 25.84
CA GLY A 359 -13.33 -15.01 27.30
C GLY A 359 -13.84 -16.38 27.75
N PRO A 360 -13.45 -16.89 28.95
CA PRO A 360 -13.86 -18.18 29.43
C PRO A 360 -15.38 -18.18 29.73
N SER A 361 -16.07 -19.11 29.07
CA SER A 361 -17.43 -19.58 29.35
C SER A 361 -18.60 -18.59 29.17
N SER A 362 -19.14 -18.57 27.94
CA SER A 362 -20.57 -18.35 27.69
C SER A 362 -21.09 -19.52 26.83
N PRO A 363 -22.20 -20.20 27.21
CA PRO A 363 -22.67 -21.37 26.49
C PRO A 363 -23.54 -20.95 25.29
N TRP A 364 -22.90 -20.70 24.15
CA TRP A 364 -23.64 -20.62 22.87
C TRP A 364 -23.87 -22.02 22.35
N LYS A 365 -25.12 -22.50 22.50
CA LYS A 365 -25.58 -23.71 21.85
C LYS A 365 -25.51 -23.56 20.35
N SER A 366 -24.60 -24.27 19.71
CA SER A 366 -24.53 -24.40 18.27
C SER A 366 -25.76 -25.17 17.76
N LYS A 367 -26.66 -24.52 17.03
CA LYS A 367 -27.63 -25.23 16.18
C LYS A 367 -26.86 -25.87 15.02
N LYS A 368 -26.71 -27.18 15.06
CA LYS A 368 -26.27 -27.99 13.92
C LYS A 368 -27.28 -27.84 12.79
N VAL A 369 -26.89 -27.18 11.70
CA VAL A 369 -27.61 -27.30 10.42
C VAL A 369 -27.14 -28.60 9.78
N SER A 370 -27.99 -29.62 9.79
CA SER A 370 -27.77 -30.87 9.08
C SER A 370 -27.87 -30.61 7.56
N ARG A 371 -26.75 -30.69 6.87
CA ARG A 371 -26.72 -30.78 5.41
C ARG A 371 -27.02 -32.25 5.05
N GLY A 372 -28.24 -32.54 4.54
CA GLY A 372 -28.56 -33.78 3.87
C GLY A 372 -27.70 -33.92 2.61
N ARG A 373 -26.84 -34.93 2.59
CA ARG A 373 -26.19 -35.38 1.34
C ARG A 373 -27.12 -36.37 0.66
N THR A 374 -27.66 -36.01 -0.49
CA THR A 374 -28.19 -36.95 -1.44
C THR A 374 -27.13 -37.25 -2.48
N HIS A 375 -26.63 -38.48 -2.50
CA HIS A 375 -25.83 -39.03 -3.58
C HIS A 375 -26.74 -39.43 -4.74
N PRO A 376 -26.43 -39.10 -6.00
CA PRO A 376 -27.03 -39.77 -7.13
C PRO A 376 -26.24 -41.04 -7.46
N THR A 377 -26.99 -42.13 -7.58
CA THR A 377 -26.54 -43.45 -8.01
C THR A 377 -26.09 -43.43 -9.48
N ARG A 378 -24.98 -44.12 -9.75
CA ARG A 378 -24.46 -44.39 -11.11
C ARG A 378 -25.46 -45.27 -11.87
N GLY A 379 -25.95 -44.77 -13.00
CA GLY A 379 -26.58 -45.60 -14.05
C GLY A 379 -25.53 -46.04 -15.06
N SER A 380 -25.48 -47.32 -15.30
CA SER A 380 -24.70 -47.97 -16.36
C SER A 380 -25.26 -47.67 -17.74
N VAL A 381 -24.39 -47.42 -18.69
CA VAL A 381 -24.69 -47.26 -20.12
C VAL A 381 -24.29 -48.56 -20.84
N PRO A 382 -25.10 -49.04 -21.82
CA PRO A 382 -24.62 -50.01 -22.78
C PRO A 382 -23.71 -49.36 -23.85
#